data_cddea8a970f654cd5700f14f0c9f264e
#
_entry.id   cddea8a970f654cd5700f14f0c9f264e
#
_cell.length_a   1.000
_cell.length_b   1.000
_cell.length_c   1.000
_cell.angle_alpha   90.00
_cell.angle_beta   90.00
_cell.angle_gamma   90.00
#
_symmetry.space_group_name_H-M   'P 1'
#
loop_
_entity.id
_entity.type
_entity.pdbx_description
1 polymer ?
#
loop_
_entity_poly.entity_id
_entity_poly.type
_entity_poly.pdbx_seq_one_letter_code
_entity_poly.pdbx_strand_id
1 'polypeptide(L)'
;MSNRYMRAVAAVLAASAVTAVGLAVAIPSASAGAKGTITLEPGSGTGADPVTVVTSAGCSDATATHFVVKLTGAGVQYTVPGSGSTGPTYEDVNYMVGNTALAAVGSSGESTSPIRVPLSKLFGTARQENKDGRFASGEYTLTLECRTKLSPTAISTFTTQVTLIDNASGFTFREGAMTAITNVTAPKIAGTAKVGATLRVSTGSWSPTPASYTYAWKIGAKTVSTKNTYKVVAADRGKKVTVTVTAKADGYKDASKTASVTIAKK
;
A
#
# COMPACT_ATOMS: atom_id res chain seq x y z
N MET A 1 -30.02 -55.36 -23.92
CA MET A 1 -30.47 -54.33 -23.01
C MET A 1 -29.32 -53.33 -22.85
N SER A 2 -29.56 -52.12 -23.24
CA SER A 2 -28.56 -51.13 -23.63
C SER A 2 -27.93 -50.41 -22.45
N ASN A 3 -26.59 -50.35 -22.43
CA ASN A 3 -25.83 -49.54 -21.48
C ASN A 3 -25.13 -48.42 -22.24
N ARG A 4 -25.58 -47.18 -22.07
CA ARG A 4 -25.02 -45.99 -22.73
C ARG A 4 -23.97 -45.35 -21.85
N TYR A 5 -22.72 -45.42 -22.28
CA TYR A 5 -21.61 -44.62 -21.72
C TYR A 5 -21.69 -43.19 -22.23
N MET A 6 -21.85 -42.24 -21.32
CA MET A 6 -21.58 -40.84 -21.59
C MET A 6 -20.06 -40.59 -21.52
N ARG A 7 -19.48 -40.18 -22.64
CA ARG A 7 -18.10 -39.69 -22.70
C ARG A 7 -18.10 -38.19 -22.35
N ALA A 8 -17.40 -37.82 -21.28
CA ALA A 8 -17.05 -36.44 -20.99
C ALA A 8 -15.87 -36.03 -21.87
N VAL A 9 -16.03 -34.98 -22.65
CA VAL A 9 -14.96 -34.35 -23.44
C VAL A 9 -14.28 -33.33 -22.54
N ALA A 10 -13.03 -33.58 -22.17
CA ALA A 10 -12.19 -32.60 -21.50
C ALA A 10 -11.57 -31.65 -22.55
N ALA A 11 -11.96 -30.40 -22.55
CA ALA A 11 -11.31 -29.37 -23.34
C ALA A 11 -10.01 -28.93 -22.62
N VAL A 12 -8.87 -29.18 -23.24
CA VAL A 12 -7.55 -28.66 -22.81
C VAL A 12 -7.43 -27.25 -23.35
N LEU A 13 -7.52 -26.26 -22.47
CA LEU A 13 -7.14 -24.89 -22.75
C LEU A 13 -5.65 -24.72 -22.41
N ALA A 14 -4.83 -24.57 -23.42
CA ALA A 14 -3.45 -24.17 -23.28
C ALA A 14 -3.38 -22.69 -22.90
N ALA A 15 -3.04 -22.39 -21.66
CA ALA A 15 -2.76 -21.04 -21.21
C ALA A 15 -1.27 -20.74 -21.40
N SER A 16 -0.99 -19.77 -22.26
CA SER A 16 0.35 -19.23 -22.49
C SER A 16 0.82 -18.50 -21.22
N ALA A 17 1.90 -18.96 -20.63
CA ALA A 17 2.52 -18.34 -19.45
C ALA A 17 3.20 -17.03 -19.89
N VAL A 18 2.59 -15.89 -19.53
CA VAL A 18 3.28 -14.60 -19.46
C VAL A 18 3.91 -14.51 -18.07
N THR A 19 5.22 -14.68 -17.98
CA THR A 19 6.00 -14.46 -16.76
C THR A 19 6.08 -12.96 -16.47
N ALA A 20 5.10 -12.43 -15.75
CA ALA A 20 5.23 -11.17 -15.05
C ALA A 20 5.99 -11.44 -13.74
N VAL A 21 7.23 -10.99 -13.65
CA VAL A 21 7.96 -10.89 -12.38
C VAL A 21 7.30 -9.73 -11.60
N GLY A 22 6.19 -10.02 -10.97
CA GLY A 22 5.57 -9.18 -9.97
C GLY A 22 6.14 -9.56 -8.62
N LEU A 23 6.70 -8.58 -7.90
CA LEU A 23 6.94 -8.72 -6.47
C LEU A 23 5.58 -9.10 -5.84
N ALA A 24 5.44 -10.35 -5.49
CA ALA A 24 4.30 -10.80 -4.69
C ALA A 24 4.48 -10.19 -3.30
N VAL A 25 3.83 -9.05 -3.07
CA VAL A 25 3.46 -8.67 -1.71
C VAL A 25 2.59 -9.82 -1.23
N ALA A 26 3.11 -10.61 -0.30
CA ALA A 26 2.32 -11.63 0.35
C ALA A 26 1.15 -10.92 1.04
N ILE A 27 0.00 -10.94 0.39
CA ILE A 27 -1.27 -10.63 1.05
C ILE A 27 -1.38 -11.76 2.06
N PRO A 28 -1.41 -11.45 3.39
CA PRO A 28 -1.62 -12.51 4.37
C PRO A 28 -2.88 -13.26 3.93
N SER A 29 -2.76 -14.58 3.80
CA SER A 29 -3.86 -15.47 3.40
C SER A 29 -5.11 -15.05 4.16
N ALA A 30 -6.17 -14.75 3.42
CA ALA A 30 -7.47 -14.43 4.01
C ALA A 30 -7.80 -15.55 4.99
N SER A 31 -7.76 -15.25 6.29
CA SER A 31 -8.24 -16.18 7.31
C SER A 31 -9.70 -16.48 6.97
N ALA A 32 -10.08 -17.75 7.01
CA ALA A 32 -11.46 -18.17 6.81
C ALA A 32 -12.34 -17.36 7.76
N GLY A 33 -13.09 -16.36 7.22
CA GLY A 33 -13.90 -15.48 8.04
C GLY A 33 -13.99 -14.01 7.61
N ALA A 34 -13.33 -13.60 6.51
CA ALA A 34 -13.50 -12.22 6.03
C ALA A 34 -14.97 -11.99 5.63
N LYS A 35 -15.70 -11.18 6.41
CA LYS A 35 -17.15 -10.99 6.23
C LYS A 35 -17.54 -9.63 5.68
N GLY A 36 -16.62 -8.66 5.57
CA GLY A 36 -17.01 -7.36 5.09
C GLY A 36 -15.93 -6.30 5.09
N THR A 37 -16.39 -5.09 4.86
CA THR A 37 -15.56 -3.90 4.78
C THR A 37 -15.75 -3.01 6.01
N ILE A 38 -14.82 -2.09 6.18
CA ILE A 38 -14.89 -0.98 7.14
C ILE A 38 -15.02 0.32 6.36
N THR A 39 -15.76 1.27 6.92
CA THR A 39 -15.74 2.68 6.53
C THR A 39 -15.27 3.51 7.71
N LEU A 40 -14.49 4.55 7.48
CA LEU A 40 -14.05 5.51 8.49
C LEU A 40 -14.95 6.74 8.51
N GLU A 41 -15.22 7.25 9.71
CA GLU A 41 -15.94 8.50 9.92
C GLU A 41 -15.17 9.42 10.87
N PRO A 42 -14.55 10.50 10.39
CA PRO A 42 -14.45 10.91 8.97
C PRO A 42 -13.51 10.00 8.16
N GLY A 43 -13.71 9.92 6.83
CA GLY A 43 -12.87 9.14 5.91
C GLY A 43 -11.49 9.72 5.66
N SER A 44 -11.22 10.93 6.13
CA SER A 44 -9.91 11.60 6.07
C SER A 44 -9.80 12.65 7.15
N GLY A 45 -8.58 12.98 7.56
CA GLY A 45 -8.33 13.98 8.58
C GLY A 45 -6.85 14.06 8.97
N THR A 46 -6.59 14.77 10.04
CA THR A 46 -5.28 14.84 10.70
C THR A 46 -5.09 13.67 11.65
N GLY A 47 -3.86 13.41 12.06
CA GLY A 47 -3.59 12.37 13.05
C GLY A 47 -4.17 12.63 14.45
N ALA A 48 -4.66 13.84 14.71
CA ALA A 48 -5.30 14.24 15.96
C ALA A 48 -6.84 14.11 15.94
N ASP A 49 -7.43 13.86 14.77
CA ASP A 49 -8.88 13.77 14.65
C ASP A 49 -9.41 12.44 15.19
N PRO A 50 -10.51 12.47 15.96
CA PRO A 50 -11.18 11.25 16.39
C PRO A 50 -11.84 10.56 15.19
N VAL A 51 -11.71 9.23 15.14
CA VAL A 51 -12.23 8.41 14.05
C VAL A 51 -13.13 7.32 14.60
N THR A 52 -14.27 7.11 13.95
CA THR A 52 -15.16 5.97 14.18
C THR A 52 -15.02 4.97 13.06
N VAL A 53 -14.78 3.72 13.38
CA VAL A 53 -14.82 2.58 12.48
C VAL A 53 -16.26 2.10 12.37
N VAL A 54 -16.76 1.93 11.14
CA VAL A 54 -18.10 1.41 10.86
C VAL A 54 -17.96 0.16 9.98
N THR A 55 -18.40 -0.99 10.47
CA THR A 55 -18.37 -2.23 9.68
C THR A 55 -19.57 -2.30 8.73
N SER A 56 -19.44 -3.02 7.62
CA SER A 56 -20.55 -3.24 6.67
C SER A 56 -21.67 -4.13 7.23
N ALA A 57 -21.40 -4.89 8.28
CA ALA A 57 -22.34 -5.79 8.97
C ALA A 57 -21.89 -6.05 10.41
N GLY A 58 -22.68 -6.75 11.18
CA GLY A 58 -22.30 -7.27 12.50
C GLY A 58 -21.43 -8.52 12.42
N CYS A 59 -21.02 -9.05 13.58
CA CYS A 59 -20.21 -10.29 13.64
C CYS A 59 -20.95 -11.51 13.09
N SER A 60 -22.28 -11.56 13.21
CA SER A 60 -23.17 -12.64 12.71
C SER A 60 -22.77 -14.05 13.20
N ASP A 61 -22.26 -14.15 14.43
CA ASP A 61 -21.86 -15.41 15.06
C ASP A 61 -22.05 -15.30 16.58
N ALA A 62 -22.93 -16.14 17.13
CA ALA A 62 -23.30 -16.14 18.54
C ALA A 62 -22.12 -16.34 19.50
N THR A 63 -21.05 -16.96 19.03
CA THR A 63 -19.85 -17.19 19.86
C THR A 63 -18.96 -15.95 19.98
N ALA A 64 -19.13 -14.95 19.10
CA ALA A 64 -18.40 -13.70 19.16
C ALA A 64 -18.91 -12.84 20.32
N THR A 65 -18.06 -12.54 21.26
CA THR A 65 -18.37 -11.72 22.44
C THR A 65 -17.54 -10.45 22.56
N HIS A 66 -16.42 -10.41 21.85
CA HIS A 66 -15.44 -9.31 21.89
C HIS A 66 -14.97 -8.95 20.49
N PHE A 67 -14.31 -7.82 20.38
CA PHE A 67 -13.63 -7.39 19.17
C PHE A 67 -12.31 -6.69 19.51
N VAL A 68 -11.46 -6.58 18.50
CA VAL A 68 -10.28 -5.70 18.48
C VAL A 68 -10.24 -4.95 17.16
N VAL A 69 -9.59 -3.78 17.15
CA VAL A 69 -9.25 -3.06 15.93
C VAL A 69 -7.74 -2.95 15.83
N LYS A 70 -7.19 -3.40 14.72
CA LYS A 70 -5.75 -3.47 14.45
C LYS A 70 -5.39 -2.63 13.24
N LEU A 71 -4.25 -1.94 13.29
CA LEU A 71 -3.60 -1.31 12.15
C LEU A 71 -2.33 -2.09 11.82
N THR A 72 -2.23 -2.58 10.58
CA THR A 72 -1.06 -3.33 10.08
C THR A 72 -0.55 -2.68 8.79
N GLY A 73 0.77 -2.73 8.56
CA GLY A 73 1.36 -2.18 7.34
C GLY A 73 2.87 -2.05 7.46
N ALA A 74 3.52 -1.65 6.37
CA ALA A 74 4.97 -1.49 6.35
C ALA A 74 5.41 -0.48 7.41
N GLY A 75 6.23 -0.96 8.36
CA GLY A 75 6.82 -0.14 9.40
C GLY A 75 6.00 0.06 10.67
N VAL A 76 4.82 -0.54 10.79
CA VAL A 76 4.13 -0.58 12.09
C VAL A 76 4.77 -1.65 12.96
N GLN A 77 5.41 -1.23 14.05
CA GLN A 77 5.89 -2.14 15.09
C GLN A 77 5.32 -1.68 16.42
N TYR A 78 4.62 -2.58 17.08
CA TYR A 78 4.10 -2.37 18.43
C TYR A 78 4.92 -3.15 19.44
N THR A 79 5.37 -2.46 20.49
CA THR A 79 6.04 -3.14 21.61
C THR A 79 4.98 -3.74 22.50
N VAL A 80 4.90 -5.06 22.56
CA VAL A 80 4.08 -5.75 23.55
C VAL A 80 4.79 -5.63 24.89
N PRO A 81 4.18 -4.99 25.94
CA PRO A 81 4.78 -4.95 27.26
C PRO A 81 4.96 -6.36 27.79
N GLY A 82 6.19 -6.69 28.11
CA GLY A 82 6.78 -7.92 28.52
C GLY A 82 5.91 -9.08 28.94
N SER A 83 6.12 -10.19 28.28
CA SER A 83 5.97 -11.49 28.87
C SER A 83 7.31 -12.22 28.76
N GLY A 84 8.05 -12.28 29.86
CA GLY A 84 9.20 -13.15 29.98
C GLY A 84 10.58 -12.51 29.90
N SER A 85 11.59 -13.30 30.25
CA SER A 85 13.00 -12.96 30.43
C SER A 85 13.79 -12.56 29.17
N THR A 86 13.13 -12.37 28.03
CA THR A 86 13.79 -12.14 26.74
C THR A 86 13.63 -10.72 26.18
N GLY A 87 13.06 -9.80 26.93
CA GLY A 87 12.86 -8.40 26.49
C GLY A 87 11.55 -8.19 25.71
N PRO A 88 11.28 -6.94 25.24
CA PRO A 88 10.05 -6.63 24.54
C PRO A 88 10.01 -7.36 23.20
N THR A 89 8.91 -8.05 22.92
CA THR A 89 8.60 -8.58 21.59
C THR A 89 7.95 -7.47 20.74
N TYR A 90 8.36 -7.36 19.48
CA TYR A 90 7.77 -6.44 18.53
C TYR A 90 6.80 -7.23 17.64
N GLU A 91 5.58 -6.74 17.51
CA GLU A 91 4.60 -7.23 16.55
C GLU A 91 4.37 -6.17 15.47
N ASP A 92 4.21 -6.59 14.22
CA ASP A 92 3.90 -5.70 13.09
C ASP A 92 2.42 -5.26 13.10
N VAL A 93 1.90 -4.97 14.29
CA VAL A 93 0.50 -4.61 14.49
C VAL A 93 0.36 -3.53 15.56
N ASN A 94 -0.48 -2.53 15.31
CA ASN A 94 -0.88 -1.54 16.31
C ASN A 94 -2.36 -1.74 16.66
N TYR A 95 -2.65 -1.96 17.96
CA TYR A 95 -4.01 -2.04 18.43
C TYR A 95 -4.61 -0.65 18.59
N MET A 96 -5.53 -0.29 17.69
CA MET A 96 -6.29 0.96 17.74
C MET A 96 -7.43 0.90 18.74
N VAL A 97 -7.95 -0.32 18.98
CA VAL A 97 -8.86 -0.66 20.09
C VAL A 97 -8.46 -2.03 20.61
N GLY A 98 -8.23 -2.14 21.90
CA GLY A 98 -7.91 -3.40 22.57
C GLY A 98 -9.10 -4.37 22.63
N ASN A 99 -8.90 -5.52 23.28
CA ASN A 99 -9.94 -6.55 23.41
C ASN A 99 -11.16 -6.03 24.21
N THR A 100 -12.20 -5.64 23.48
CA THR A 100 -13.37 -4.94 24.02
C THR A 100 -14.63 -5.78 23.80
N ALA A 101 -15.52 -5.80 24.80
CA ALA A 101 -16.80 -6.50 24.68
C ALA A 101 -17.69 -5.84 23.62
N LEU A 102 -18.37 -6.62 22.78
CA LEU A 102 -19.35 -6.12 21.80
C LEU A 102 -20.46 -5.30 22.44
N ALA A 103 -20.88 -5.69 23.65
CA ALA A 103 -21.89 -4.95 24.42
C ALA A 103 -21.48 -3.50 24.73
N ALA A 104 -20.18 -3.20 24.84
CA ALA A 104 -19.69 -1.85 25.09
C ALA A 104 -19.96 -0.87 23.93
N VAL A 105 -20.21 -1.38 22.74
CA VAL A 105 -20.57 -0.62 21.53
C VAL A 105 -22.02 -0.90 21.08
N GLY A 106 -22.85 -1.44 21.98
CA GLY A 106 -24.25 -1.71 21.71
C GLY A 106 -24.50 -2.86 20.72
N SER A 107 -23.55 -3.80 20.57
CA SER A 107 -23.64 -4.92 19.65
C SER A 107 -23.57 -6.27 20.37
N SER A 108 -23.86 -7.35 19.66
CA SER A 108 -23.73 -8.74 20.11
C SER A 108 -23.18 -9.61 18.99
N GLY A 109 -22.75 -10.84 19.31
CA GLY A 109 -22.26 -11.78 18.32
C GLY A 109 -23.32 -12.18 17.31
N GLU A 110 -24.59 -12.23 17.68
CA GLU A 110 -25.71 -12.57 16.79
C GLU A 110 -26.14 -11.39 15.91
N SER A 111 -25.71 -10.16 16.24
CA SER A 111 -26.10 -8.97 15.50
C SER A 111 -25.60 -9.03 14.05
N THR A 112 -26.49 -8.71 13.12
CA THR A 112 -26.16 -8.47 11.70
C THR A 112 -25.98 -6.98 11.39
N SER A 113 -26.38 -6.09 12.31
CA SER A 113 -26.26 -4.65 12.14
C SER A 113 -24.79 -4.20 12.17
N PRO A 114 -24.42 -3.17 11.39
CA PRO A 114 -23.08 -2.59 11.42
C PRO A 114 -22.64 -2.23 12.85
N ILE A 115 -21.37 -2.52 13.15
CA ILE A 115 -20.76 -2.17 14.43
C ILE A 115 -20.09 -0.80 14.27
N ARG A 116 -20.33 0.12 15.22
CA ARG A 116 -19.72 1.45 15.25
C ARG A 116 -18.75 1.52 16.43
N VAL A 117 -17.47 1.70 16.13
CA VAL A 117 -16.40 1.68 17.12
C VAL A 117 -15.60 2.97 17.05
N PRO A 118 -15.75 3.89 18.04
CA PRO A 118 -14.79 4.98 18.17
C PRO A 118 -13.40 4.40 18.46
N LEU A 119 -12.39 4.82 17.69
CA LEU A 119 -11.02 4.41 17.98
C LEU A 119 -10.57 5.00 19.32
N SER A 120 -10.10 4.15 20.21
CA SER A 120 -9.53 4.59 21.49
C SER A 120 -8.15 5.22 21.34
N LYS A 121 -7.49 4.98 20.22
CA LYS A 121 -6.19 5.50 19.86
C LYS A 121 -6.26 6.27 18.54
N LEU A 122 -5.82 7.52 18.55
CA LEU A 122 -5.73 8.35 17.34
C LEU A 122 -4.57 7.88 16.46
N PHE A 123 -4.65 8.09 15.14
CA PHE A 123 -3.57 7.73 14.23
C PHE A 123 -2.25 8.44 14.55
N GLY A 124 -2.29 9.70 15.00
CA GLY A 124 -1.11 10.42 15.44
C GLY A 124 -0.48 9.83 16.70
N THR A 125 -1.29 9.31 17.65
CA THR A 125 -0.79 8.60 18.83
C THR A 125 -0.15 7.27 18.42
N ALA A 126 -0.77 6.52 17.52
CA ALA A 126 -0.20 5.30 16.98
C ALA A 126 1.19 5.55 16.35
N ARG A 127 1.33 6.67 15.62
CA ARG A 127 2.62 7.12 15.07
C ARG A 127 3.65 7.41 16.16
N GLN A 128 3.27 8.10 17.23
CA GLN A 128 4.19 8.47 18.33
C GLN A 128 4.68 7.25 19.11
N GLU A 129 3.88 6.21 19.24
CA GLU A 129 4.25 4.98 19.93
C GLU A 129 5.24 4.13 19.13
N ASN A 130 5.28 4.28 17.82
CA ASN A 130 6.26 3.67 16.94
C ASN A 130 7.58 4.47 16.93
N LYS A 131 8.29 4.49 18.06
CA LYS A 131 9.46 5.33 18.33
C LYS A 131 10.65 5.12 17.41
N ASP A 132 10.70 4.01 16.70
CA ASP A 132 11.86 3.64 15.86
C ASP A 132 11.80 4.24 14.44
N GLY A 133 10.93 5.23 14.20
CA GLY A 133 10.84 5.93 12.91
C GLY A 133 10.28 5.07 11.76
N ARG A 134 9.70 3.91 12.06
CA ARG A 134 9.22 2.96 11.04
C ARG A 134 7.78 3.22 10.60
N PHE A 135 7.09 4.12 11.27
CA PHE A 135 5.76 4.54 10.87
C PHE A 135 5.89 5.58 9.75
N ALA A 136 6.02 5.11 8.53
CA ALA A 136 6.23 5.95 7.36
C ALA A 136 4.91 6.26 6.62
N SER A 137 4.95 7.28 5.75
CA SER A 137 3.87 7.45 4.77
C SER A 137 3.68 6.18 3.94
N GLY A 138 2.44 5.72 3.80
CA GLY A 138 2.19 4.47 3.08
C GLY A 138 0.78 3.93 3.22
N GLU A 139 0.60 2.74 2.66
CA GLU A 139 -0.65 1.99 2.77
C GLU A 139 -0.64 1.10 4.01
N TYR A 140 -1.73 1.13 4.75
CA TYR A 140 -1.97 0.30 5.92
C TYR A 140 -3.34 -0.38 5.80
N THR A 141 -3.49 -1.50 6.48
CA THR A 141 -4.76 -2.20 6.60
C THR A 141 -5.31 -2.01 8.01
N LEU A 142 -6.51 -1.45 8.12
CA LEU A 142 -7.28 -1.43 9.36
C LEU A 142 -8.19 -2.64 9.36
N THR A 143 -8.15 -3.43 10.44
CA THR A 143 -8.91 -4.67 10.59
C THR A 143 -9.68 -4.66 11.91
N LEU A 144 -10.99 -4.87 11.86
CA LEU A 144 -11.80 -5.23 13.04
C LEU A 144 -11.98 -6.74 13.04
N GLU A 145 -11.61 -7.38 14.14
CA GLU A 145 -11.79 -8.81 14.35
C GLU A 145 -12.81 -9.05 15.46
N CYS A 146 -13.89 -9.76 15.12
CA CYS A 146 -14.79 -10.33 16.11
C CYS A 146 -14.18 -11.63 16.66
N ARG A 147 -14.21 -11.83 17.96
CA ARG A 147 -13.61 -12.99 18.63
C ARG A 147 -14.33 -13.36 19.94
N THR A 148 -13.98 -14.48 20.55
CA THR A 148 -14.30 -14.72 21.95
C THR A 148 -13.35 -13.93 22.87
N LYS A 149 -13.68 -13.78 24.14
CA LYS A 149 -12.86 -13.02 25.12
C LYS A 149 -11.42 -13.51 25.22
N LEU A 150 -11.22 -14.81 25.19
CA LEU A 150 -9.93 -15.45 25.49
C LEU A 150 -9.21 -16.01 24.27
N SER A 151 -9.89 -16.13 23.12
CA SER A 151 -9.26 -16.66 21.91
C SER A 151 -8.60 -15.55 21.08
N PRO A 152 -7.35 -15.73 20.66
CA PRO A 152 -6.73 -14.83 19.69
C PRO A 152 -7.27 -15.02 18.28
N THR A 153 -7.99 -16.11 18.01
CA THR A 153 -8.53 -16.43 16.69
C THR A 153 -9.73 -15.58 16.34
N ALA A 154 -9.68 -14.92 15.18
CA ALA A 154 -10.80 -14.17 14.66
C ALA A 154 -11.91 -15.11 14.18
N ILE A 155 -13.16 -14.81 14.56
CA ILE A 155 -14.37 -15.47 14.10
C ILE A 155 -14.84 -14.82 12.81
N SER A 156 -14.80 -13.48 12.75
CA SER A 156 -15.08 -12.69 11.56
C SER A 156 -14.17 -11.48 11.49
N THR A 157 -13.87 -11.04 10.28
CA THR A 157 -12.99 -9.89 10.03
C THR A 157 -13.64 -8.91 9.07
N PHE A 158 -13.43 -7.61 9.33
CA PHE A 158 -13.79 -6.50 8.47
C PHE A 158 -12.53 -5.69 8.23
N THR A 159 -12.30 -5.27 6.99
CA THR A 159 -11.07 -4.57 6.63
C THR A 159 -11.31 -3.36 5.75
N THR A 160 -10.42 -2.37 5.86
CA THR A 160 -10.27 -1.29 4.88
C THR A 160 -8.80 -0.93 4.74
N GLN A 161 -8.45 -0.33 3.60
CA GLN A 161 -7.13 0.28 3.41
C GLN A 161 -7.17 1.71 3.96
N VAL A 162 -6.07 2.11 4.58
CA VAL A 162 -5.85 3.48 5.07
C VAL A 162 -4.52 3.97 4.55
N THR A 163 -4.53 5.10 3.88
CA THR A 163 -3.29 5.80 3.50
C THR A 163 -2.92 6.76 4.61
N LEU A 164 -1.73 6.60 5.17
CA LEU A 164 -1.14 7.52 6.14
C LEU A 164 -0.08 8.37 5.45
N ILE A 165 -0.07 9.67 5.75
CA ILE A 165 0.83 10.65 5.14
C ILE A 165 1.51 11.40 6.27
N ASP A 166 2.85 11.28 6.33
CA ASP A 166 3.71 11.98 7.28
C ASP A 166 4.72 12.82 6.50
N ASN A 167 4.54 14.12 6.51
CA ASN A 167 5.37 15.05 5.78
C ASN A 167 5.60 16.36 6.58
N ALA A 168 6.26 17.32 5.97
CA ALA A 168 6.54 18.62 6.60
C ALA A 168 5.27 19.41 6.99
N SER A 169 4.13 19.13 6.36
CA SER A 169 2.83 19.76 6.68
C SER A 169 2.09 19.09 7.84
N GLY A 170 2.59 17.94 8.31
CA GLY A 170 2.04 17.21 9.44
C GLY A 170 1.64 15.78 9.08
N PHE A 171 0.95 15.14 10.02
CA PHE A 171 0.46 13.78 9.90
C PHE A 171 -1.03 13.77 9.57
N THR A 172 -1.40 13.13 8.48
CA THR A 172 -2.79 13.01 8.01
C THR A 172 -3.12 11.58 7.64
N PHE A 173 -4.41 11.25 7.58
CA PHE A 173 -4.89 9.96 7.11
C PHE A 173 -6.00 10.13 6.07
N ARG A 174 -6.20 9.11 5.26
CA ARG A 174 -7.29 8.98 4.30
C ARG A 174 -7.69 7.53 4.16
N GLU A 175 -8.99 7.24 4.16
CA GLU A 175 -9.51 5.92 3.81
C GLU A 175 -9.21 5.60 2.34
N GLY A 176 -8.92 4.33 2.08
CA GLY A 176 -8.58 3.82 0.76
C GLY A 176 -7.09 3.65 0.52
N ALA A 177 -6.79 2.89 -0.53
CA ALA A 177 -5.45 2.62 -0.99
C ALA A 177 -4.81 3.85 -1.65
N MET A 178 -3.48 3.89 -1.69
CA MET A 178 -2.74 4.90 -2.46
C MET A 178 -3.03 4.74 -3.96
N THR A 179 -3.46 5.81 -4.59
CA THR A 179 -3.58 5.89 -6.05
C THR A 179 -2.24 6.23 -6.68
N ALA A 180 -2.00 5.79 -7.92
CA ALA A 180 -0.78 6.15 -8.63
C ALA A 180 -0.86 7.57 -9.21
N ILE A 181 0.28 8.26 -9.26
CA ILE A 181 0.44 9.48 -10.05
C ILE A 181 0.24 9.12 -11.53
N THR A 182 -0.50 9.93 -12.27
CA THR A 182 -0.74 9.72 -13.70
C THR A 182 0.11 10.68 -14.54
N ASN A 183 0.81 10.16 -15.55
CA ASN A 183 1.52 11.00 -16.53
C ASN A 183 0.54 11.56 -17.55
N VAL A 184 0.42 12.89 -17.64
CA VAL A 184 -0.46 13.61 -18.58
C VAL A 184 0.26 13.91 -19.87
N THR A 185 1.52 14.43 -19.80
CA THR A 185 2.39 14.61 -20.95
C THR A 185 3.74 13.95 -20.71
N ALA A 186 4.23 13.23 -21.71
CA ALA A 186 5.49 12.50 -21.57
C ALA A 186 6.70 13.43 -21.41
N PRO A 187 7.74 13.02 -20.65
CA PRO A 187 9.05 13.67 -20.64
C PRO A 187 9.65 13.75 -22.04
N LYS A 188 10.43 14.81 -22.30
CA LYS A 188 11.14 15.00 -23.58
C LYS A 188 12.62 15.27 -23.33
N ILE A 189 13.47 14.71 -24.17
CA ILE A 189 14.90 15.02 -24.19
C ILE A 189 15.14 16.21 -25.14
N ALA A 190 15.83 17.23 -24.65
CA ALA A 190 16.30 18.37 -25.39
C ALA A 190 17.83 18.39 -25.44
N GLY A 191 18.39 19.05 -26.46
CA GLY A 191 19.84 19.12 -26.71
C GLY A 191 20.24 18.32 -27.92
N THR A 192 21.49 18.51 -28.36
CA THR A 192 22.04 17.82 -29.54
C THR A 192 22.58 16.44 -29.12
N ALA A 193 22.10 15.38 -29.76
CA ALA A 193 22.50 14.01 -29.43
C ALA A 193 23.87 13.66 -30.04
N LYS A 194 24.94 14.37 -29.64
CA LYS A 194 26.33 14.15 -30.12
C LYS A 194 27.32 14.21 -28.93
N VAL A 195 28.48 13.61 -29.14
CA VAL A 195 29.57 13.61 -28.13
C VAL A 195 29.93 15.05 -27.74
N GLY A 196 30.14 15.27 -26.43
CA GLY A 196 30.48 16.55 -25.83
C GLY A 196 29.27 17.43 -25.51
N ALA A 197 28.11 17.18 -26.13
CA ALA A 197 26.88 17.94 -25.84
C ALA A 197 26.24 17.48 -24.51
N THR A 198 25.44 18.38 -23.91
CA THR A 198 24.64 18.08 -22.73
C THR A 198 23.18 17.91 -23.14
N LEU A 199 22.63 16.74 -22.83
CA LEU A 199 21.21 16.46 -22.92
C LEU A 199 20.51 16.90 -21.63
N ARG A 200 19.30 17.42 -21.76
CA ARG A 200 18.42 17.80 -20.64
C ARG A 200 17.07 17.12 -20.82
N VAL A 201 16.49 16.63 -19.75
CA VAL A 201 15.13 16.07 -19.78
C VAL A 201 14.13 17.06 -19.17
N SER A 202 12.97 17.27 -19.84
CA SER A 202 11.79 17.87 -19.22
C SER A 202 11.03 16.81 -18.45
N THR A 203 10.37 17.20 -17.35
CA THR A 203 9.61 16.26 -16.51
C THR A 203 8.33 15.76 -17.16
N GLY A 204 7.81 16.49 -18.17
CA GLY A 204 6.43 16.33 -18.60
C GLY A 204 5.45 16.92 -17.58
N SER A 205 4.18 16.61 -17.71
CA SER A 205 3.15 16.96 -16.74
C SER A 205 2.50 15.71 -16.12
N TRP A 206 2.03 15.84 -14.89
CA TRP A 206 1.55 14.74 -14.08
C TRP A 206 0.36 15.19 -13.23
N SER A 207 -0.51 14.26 -12.85
CA SER A 207 -1.67 14.51 -11.98
C SER A 207 -1.69 13.47 -10.85
N PRO A 208 -1.77 13.91 -9.58
CA PRO A 208 -1.61 15.27 -9.10
C PRO A 208 -0.22 15.83 -9.39
N THR A 209 -0.02 17.15 -9.18
CA THR A 209 1.29 17.78 -9.33
C THR A 209 2.29 17.16 -8.35
N PRO A 210 3.40 16.58 -8.85
CA PRO A 210 4.41 15.95 -7.98
C PRO A 210 5.13 16.97 -7.10
N ALA A 211 5.48 16.54 -5.87
CA ALA A 211 6.33 17.30 -4.98
C ALA A 211 7.82 17.26 -5.41
N SER A 212 8.22 16.16 -6.04
CA SER A 212 9.60 15.97 -6.48
C SER A 212 9.72 15.00 -7.67
N TYR A 213 10.91 15.02 -8.28
CA TYR A 213 11.26 14.12 -9.38
C TYR A 213 12.63 13.50 -9.15
N THR A 214 12.78 12.23 -9.55
CA THR A 214 14.09 11.59 -9.68
C THR A 214 14.34 11.19 -11.13
N TYR A 215 15.62 11.07 -11.50
CA TYR A 215 16.06 10.82 -12.88
C TYR A 215 17.03 9.64 -12.89
N ALA A 216 16.96 8.82 -13.95
CA ALA A 216 17.94 7.78 -14.20
C ALA A 216 18.22 7.70 -15.70
N TRP A 217 19.39 8.22 -16.13
CA TRP A 217 19.88 8.06 -17.50
C TRP A 217 20.57 6.71 -17.61
N LYS A 218 20.21 5.94 -18.62
CA LYS A 218 20.76 4.59 -18.86
C LYS A 218 21.21 4.40 -20.30
N ILE A 219 22.28 3.60 -20.45
CA ILE A 219 22.72 3.03 -21.72
C ILE A 219 22.74 1.51 -21.53
N GLY A 220 21.83 0.80 -22.19
CA GLY A 220 21.53 -0.58 -21.83
C GLY A 220 21.10 -0.67 -20.37
N ALA A 221 21.69 -1.57 -19.60
CA ALA A 221 21.44 -1.75 -18.18
C ALA A 221 22.17 -0.74 -17.26
N LYS A 222 23.23 -0.05 -17.79
CA LYS A 222 24.10 0.80 -16.98
C LYS A 222 23.48 2.18 -16.75
N THR A 223 23.35 2.60 -15.48
CA THR A 223 23.00 3.97 -15.11
C THR A 223 24.24 4.87 -15.28
N VAL A 224 24.10 5.95 -16.05
CA VAL A 224 25.19 6.88 -16.39
C VAL A 224 25.03 8.27 -15.75
N SER A 225 23.80 8.64 -15.33
CA SER A 225 23.53 9.87 -14.57
C SER A 225 22.20 9.74 -13.81
N THR A 226 22.11 10.43 -12.66
CA THR A 226 20.87 10.59 -11.87
C THR A 226 20.40 12.05 -11.80
N LYS A 227 21.06 12.94 -12.57
CA LYS A 227 20.68 14.35 -12.68
C LYS A 227 19.63 14.54 -13.78
N ASN A 228 18.98 15.70 -13.81
CA ASN A 228 18.08 16.06 -14.92
C ASN A 228 18.84 16.35 -16.24
N THR A 229 20.16 16.23 -16.21
CA THR A 229 21.04 16.40 -17.37
C THR A 229 22.02 15.24 -17.51
N TYR A 230 22.46 15.00 -18.75
CA TYR A 230 23.50 14.03 -19.06
C TYR A 230 24.47 14.60 -20.11
N LYS A 231 25.79 14.60 -19.82
CA LYS A 231 26.84 14.97 -20.78
C LYS A 231 27.26 13.73 -21.56
N VAL A 232 27.05 13.76 -22.86
CA VAL A 232 27.37 12.65 -23.77
C VAL A 232 28.88 12.47 -23.89
N VAL A 233 29.37 11.26 -23.72
CA VAL A 233 30.79 10.92 -23.80
C VAL A 233 31.09 10.13 -25.10
N ALA A 234 32.39 10.02 -25.50
CA ALA A 234 32.78 9.37 -26.71
C ALA A 234 32.33 7.90 -26.84
N ALA A 235 32.29 7.20 -25.70
CA ALA A 235 31.82 5.82 -25.60
C ALA A 235 30.34 5.61 -25.92
N ASP A 236 29.53 6.70 -26.03
CA ASP A 236 28.09 6.64 -26.27
C ASP A 236 27.72 6.69 -27.75
N ARG A 237 28.69 6.91 -28.61
CA ARG A 237 28.45 6.99 -30.06
C ARG A 237 27.65 5.82 -30.59
N GLY A 238 26.57 6.12 -31.32
CA GLY A 238 25.66 5.15 -31.91
C GLY A 238 24.77 4.42 -30.91
N LYS A 239 24.90 4.70 -29.61
CA LYS A 239 24.08 4.04 -28.57
C LYS A 239 22.80 4.79 -28.31
N LYS A 240 21.76 4.03 -27.90
CA LYS A 240 20.51 4.57 -27.40
C LYS A 240 20.68 4.93 -25.91
N VAL A 241 20.43 6.19 -25.61
CA VAL A 241 20.37 6.73 -24.24
C VAL A 241 18.90 6.86 -23.85
N THR A 242 18.53 6.32 -22.71
CA THR A 242 17.16 6.38 -22.16
C THR A 242 17.19 7.08 -20.82
N VAL A 243 16.28 8.01 -20.57
CA VAL A 243 16.07 8.60 -19.25
C VAL A 243 14.72 8.17 -18.71
N THR A 244 14.70 7.71 -17.46
CA THR A 244 13.49 7.50 -16.67
C THR A 244 13.29 8.69 -15.76
N VAL A 245 12.12 9.32 -15.82
CA VAL A 245 11.66 10.35 -14.90
C VAL A 245 10.65 9.70 -13.98
N THR A 246 10.90 9.70 -12.67
CA THR A 246 9.99 9.20 -11.66
C THR A 246 9.42 10.39 -10.89
N ALA A 247 8.10 10.52 -10.89
CA ALA A 247 7.34 11.52 -10.17
C ALA A 247 6.95 11.00 -8.79
N LYS A 248 7.05 11.84 -7.76
CA LYS A 248 6.74 11.51 -6.38
C LYS A 248 5.82 12.56 -5.77
N ALA A 249 4.76 12.11 -5.08
CA ALA A 249 3.87 12.94 -4.29
C ALA A 249 3.43 12.17 -3.05
N ASP A 250 3.33 12.87 -1.92
CA ASP A 250 2.92 12.27 -0.65
C ASP A 250 1.50 11.72 -0.75
N GLY A 251 1.29 10.51 -0.22
CA GLY A 251 0.01 9.82 -0.29
C GLY A 251 -0.33 9.21 -1.65
N TYR A 252 0.60 9.19 -2.60
CA TYR A 252 0.43 8.58 -3.92
C TYR A 252 1.55 7.58 -4.22
N LYS A 253 1.25 6.58 -5.03
CA LYS A 253 2.27 5.66 -5.56
C LYS A 253 3.11 6.37 -6.60
N ASP A 254 4.43 6.24 -6.50
CA ASP A 254 5.38 6.76 -7.48
C ASP A 254 5.03 6.27 -8.90
N ALA A 255 5.17 7.15 -9.88
CA ALA A 255 4.98 6.79 -11.27
C ALA A 255 6.17 7.23 -12.13
N SER A 256 6.49 6.43 -13.13
CA SER A 256 7.65 6.67 -13.99
C SER A 256 7.26 6.71 -15.47
N LYS A 257 7.99 7.54 -16.22
CA LYS A 257 7.90 7.60 -17.69
C LYS A 257 9.28 7.77 -18.27
N THR A 258 9.51 7.21 -19.46
CA THR A 258 10.79 7.24 -20.14
C THR A 258 10.78 8.11 -21.39
N ALA A 259 11.94 8.68 -21.70
CA ALA A 259 12.25 9.25 -23.00
C ALA A 259 13.60 8.69 -23.49
N SER A 260 13.82 8.63 -24.80
CA SER A 260 15.08 8.12 -25.33
C SER A 260 15.52 8.85 -26.58
N VAL A 261 16.83 8.84 -26.85
CA VAL A 261 17.46 9.39 -28.03
C VAL A 261 18.67 8.53 -28.43
N THR A 262 18.96 8.43 -29.71
CA THR A 262 20.17 7.74 -30.21
C THR A 262 21.26 8.77 -30.45
N ILE A 263 22.45 8.53 -29.90
CA ILE A 263 23.62 9.41 -30.08
C ILE A 263 24.19 9.23 -31.49
N ALA A 264 24.53 10.35 -32.11
CA ALA A 264 25.13 10.32 -33.44
C ALA A 264 26.42 9.48 -33.47
N LYS A 265 26.65 8.78 -34.57
CA LYS A 265 27.87 7.97 -34.80
C LYS A 265 29.10 8.81 -35.11
N LYS A 266 28.90 10.03 -35.63
CA LYS A 266 29.94 11.00 -35.95
C LYS A 266 29.84 12.26 -35.11
#